data_b3fbf87747179d00de5498e34cad7cde
#
_entry.id   b3fbf87747179d00de5498e34cad7cde
#
_cell.length_a   1.000
_cell.length_b   1.000
_cell.length_c   1.000
_cell.angle_alpha   90.00
_cell.angle_beta   90.00
_cell.angle_gamma   90.00
#
_symmetry.space_group_name_H-M   'P 1'
#
loop_
_entity.id
_entity.type
_entity.pdbx_description
1 polymer ?
#
loop_
_entity_poly.entity_id
_entity_poly.type
_entity_poly.pdbx_seq_one_letter_code
_entity_poly.pdbx_strand_id
1 'polypeptide(L)'
;MTHRWGMTVDLDRCTGCEACVTACRTENNIRIAGPDQSARGRSIAWIRVERYYEGDFPDVRVKFRPVMCQQCDAAPCEPVCPTYASHHTEEGLNAQVYNRCIGTRYCANACPYNVRFFNFGNPVWDRPLELPLNPDVSVREVGVVEKCTFCVQRITAGKDQAKAEGRELRDGEIKPACVQSCPTSAIVFGDLNDPESEVSRLSRSSRGSKLLDDLGTQPKVTYLQKEY
;
A
#
# COMPACT_ATOMS: atom_id res chain seq x y z
N MET A 1 -3.74 -13.78 19.83
CA MET A 1 -2.46 -13.14 19.45
C MET A 1 -2.75 -11.92 18.61
N THR A 2 -1.98 -10.84 18.73
CA THR A 2 -2.14 -9.66 17.87
C THR A 2 -1.51 -9.97 16.50
N HIS A 3 -2.23 -9.70 15.41
CA HIS A 3 -1.71 -9.84 14.06
C HIS A 3 -0.60 -8.81 13.77
N ARG A 4 0.28 -9.13 12.84
CA ARG A 4 1.28 -8.21 12.30
C ARG A 4 1.23 -8.27 10.76
N TRP A 5 0.42 -7.40 10.17
CA TRP A 5 0.16 -7.43 8.74
C TRP A 5 1.37 -7.06 7.89
N GLY A 6 1.65 -7.88 6.87
CA GLY A 6 2.74 -7.66 5.93
C GLY A 6 2.40 -8.09 4.50
N MET A 7 3.31 -7.82 3.59
CA MET A 7 3.13 -8.09 2.17
C MET A 7 4.44 -8.55 1.55
N THR A 8 4.37 -9.46 0.59
CA THR A 8 5.49 -9.79 -0.28
C THR A 8 5.12 -9.51 -1.73
N VAL A 9 6.09 -9.07 -2.52
CA VAL A 9 5.93 -8.78 -3.96
C VAL A 9 7.02 -9.52 -4.71
N ASP A 10 6.64 -10.51 -5.50
CA ASP A 10 7.56 -11.26 -6.37
C ASP A 10 7.78 -10.49 -7.68
N LEU A 11 8.96 -9.89 -7.82
CA LEU A 11 9.31 -9.07 -8.97
C LEU A 11 9.53 -9.90 -10.24
N ASP A 12 9.89 -11.19 -10.09
CA ASP A 12 10.04 -12.10 -11.24
C ASP A 12 8.69 -12.51 -11.84
N ARG A 13 7.61 -12.40 -11.05
CA ARG A 13 6.23 -12.67 -11.49
C ARG A 13 5.49 -11.42 -11.93
N CYS A 14 5.99 -10.24 -11.56
CA CYS A 14 5.34 -8.96 -11.89
C CYS A 14 5.53 -8.62 -13.36
N THR A 15 4.42 -8.48 -14.10
CA THR A 15 4.42 -8.11 -15.52
C THR A 15 4.27 -6.61 -15.77
N GLY A 16 4.14 -5.79 -14.71
CA GLY A 16 3.95 -4.34 -14.85
C GLY A 16 2.59 -3.92 -15.40
N CYS A 17 1.57 -4.80 -15.37
CA CYS A 17 0.25 -4.57 -15.99
C CYS A 17 -0.62 -3.49 -15.33
N GLU A 18 -0.22 -2.98 -14.15
CA GLU A 18 -0.93 -1.94 -13.37
C GLU A 18 -2.36 -2.29 -12.92
N ALA A 19 -2.81 -3.54 -13.02
CA ALA A 19 -4.10 -3.97 -12.50
C ALA A 19 -4.25 -3.67 -10.99
N CYS A 20 -3.17 -3.83 -10.22
CA CYS A 20 -3.11 -3.48 -8.80
C CYS A 20 -3.31 -1.98 -8.55
N VAL A 21 -2.83 -1.10 -9.44
CA VAL A 21 -3.00 0.36 -9.34
C VAL A 21 -4.45 0.74 -9.56
N THR A 22 -5.08 0.20 -10.60
CA THR A 22 -6.50 0.46 -10.92
C THR A 22 -7.41 -0.06 -9.82
N ALA A 23 -7.20 -1.31 -9.36
CA ALA A 23 -7.98 -1.90 -8.29
C ALA A 23 -7.84 -1.12 -6.96
N CYS A 24 -6.62 -0.68 -6.61
CA CYS A 24 -6.39 0.13 -5.43
C CYS A 24 -7.13 1.47 -5.51
N ARG A 25 -7.13 2.11 -6.68
CA ARG A 25 -7.81 3.38 -6.90
C ARG A 25 -9.32 3.26 -6.70
N THR A 26 -9.93 2.25 -7.30
CA THR A 26 -11.38 1.99 -7.19
C THR A 26 -11.77 1.61 -5.76
N GLU A 27 -11.07 0.65 -5.18
CA GLU A 27 -11.36 0.15 -3.82
C GLU A 27 -11.29 1.24 -2.75
N ASN A 28 -10.33 2.14 -2.88
CA ASN A 28 -10.03 3.12 -1.84
C ASN A 28 -10.52 4.54 -2.18
N ASN A 29 -11.42 4.71 -3.13
CA ASN A 29 -11.99 6.01 -3.52
C ASN A 29 -10.89 7.07 -3.75
N ILE A 30 -9.80 6.70 -4.45
CA ILE A 30 -8.69 7.62 -4.71
C ILE A 30 -9.09 8.55 -5.85
N ARG A 31 -9.08 9.86 -5.58
CA ARG A 31 -9.48 10.85 -6.57
C ARG A 31 -8.60 10.84 -7.82
N ILE A 32 -9.18 11.23 -8.93
CA ILE A 32 -8.47 11.49 -10.20
C ILE A 32 -7.98 12.93 -10.19
N ALA A 33 -6.68 13.13 -10.39
CA ALA A 33 -6.07 14.46 -10.34
C ALA A 33 -6.30 15.28 -11.62
N GLY A 34 -6.50 14.64 -12.76
CA GLY A 34 -6.54 15.30 -14.07
C GLY A 34 -5.15 15.71 -14.60
N PRO A 35 -5.03 16.10 -15.88
CA PRO A 35 -3.73 16.36 -16.51
C PRO A 35 -2.98 17.54 -15.91
N ASP A 36 -3.65 18.65 -15.62
CA ASP A 36 -3.03 19.87 -15.08
C ASP A 36 -2.42 19.62 -13.68
N GLN A 37 -3.13 18.90 -12.82
CA GLN A 37 -2.61 18.58 -11.49
C GLN A 37 -1.51 17.53 -11.57
N SER A 38 -1.61 16.58 -12.50
CA SER A 38 -0.58 15.59 -12.76
C SER A 38 0.73 16.24 -13.24
N ALA A 39 0.66 17.21 -14.13
CA ALA A 39 1.81 18.00 -14.60
C ALA A 39 2.50 18.77 -13.46
N ARG A 40 1.76 19.12 -12.40
CA ARG A 40 2.27 19.75 -11.18
C ARG A 40 2.77 18.75 -10.12
N GLY A 41 2.87 17.45 -10.45
CA GLY A 41 3.27 16.41 -9.51
C GLY A 41 2.26 16.11 -8.39
N ARG A 42 0.96 16.41 -8.61
CA ARG A 42 -0.11 16.28 -7.61
C ARG A 42 -1.01 15.06 -7.84
N SER A 43 -0.54 14.09 -8.62
CA SER A 43 -1.20 12.80 -8.77
C SER A 43 -1.17 12.01 -7.48
N ILE A 44 -2.27 11.29 -7.20
CA ILE A 44 -2.38 10.42 -6.03
C ILE A 44 -2.38 8.99 -6.52
N ALA A 45 -1.42 8.19 -6.05
CA ALA A 45 -1.29 6.77 -6.35
C ALA A 45 -0.80 6.02 -5.12
N TRP A 46 -1.72 5.41 -4.35
CA TRP A 46 -1.35 4.65 -3.16
C TRP A 46 -0.45 3.46 -3.45
N ILE A 47 -0.51 2.94 -4.67
CA ILE A 47 0.42 2.02 -5.27
C ILE A 47 0.78 2.52 -6.66
N ARG A 48 2.05 2.51 -7.02
CA ARG A 48 2.57 2.81 -8.35
C ARG A 48 3.49 1.69 -8.80
N VAL A 49 3.65 1.49 -10.09
CA VAL A 49 4.60 0.54 -10.65
C VAL A 49 5.78 1.31 -11.23
N GLU A 50 6.94 1.20 -10.59
CA GLU A 50 8.20 1.76 -11.08
C GLU A 50 8.77 0.83 -12.14
N ARG A 51 9.38 1.42 -13.18
CA ARG A 51 10.00 0.71 -14.30
C ARG A 51 11.48 1.03 -14.32
N TYR A 52 12.30 -0.01 -14.28
CA TYR A 52 13.76 0.12 -14.35
C TYR A 52 14.25 -0.58 -15.61
N TYR A 53 15.11 0.10 -16.36
CA TYR A 53 15.71 -0.40 -17.59
C TYR A 53 17.18 -0.65 -17.33
N GLU A 54 17.67 -1.84 -17.68
CA GLU A 54 19.05 -2.28 -17.51
C GLU A 54 19.60 -2.75 -18.86
N GLY A 55 20.84 -2.37 -19.20
CA GLY A 55 21.50 -2.68 -20.47
C GLY A 55 21.28 -1.62 -21.55
N ASP A 56 21.93 -1.84 -22.70
CA ASP A 56 21.86 -0.96 -23.87
C ASP A 56 21.00 -1.60 -24.98
N PHE A 57 20.35 -0.76 -25.79
CA PHE A 57 19.58 -1.25 -26.92
C PHE A 57 20.51 -1.99 -27.92
N PRO A 58 20.11 -3.23 -28.45
CA PRO A 58 18.79 -3.86 -28.28
C PRO A 58 18.63 -4.76 -27.05
N ASP A 59 19.63 -4.97 -26.25
CA ASP A 59 19.64 -5.94 -25.14
C ASP A 59 19.15 -5.32 -23.80
N VAL A 60 17.99 -4.66 -23.82
CA VAL A 60 17.42 -4.00 -22.66
C VAL A 60 16.57 -4.99 -21.86
N ARG A 61 16.81 -5.05 -20.55
CA ARG A 61 15.95 -5.73 -19.57
C ARG A 61 15.09 -4.73 -18.83
N VAL A 62 13.83 -5.08 -18.62
CA VAL A 62 12.88 -4.24 -17.88
C VAL A 62 12.48 -4.94 -16.59
N LYS A 63 12.60 -4.22 -15.46
CA LYS A 63 12.12 -4.66 -14.15
C LYS A 63 10.97 -3.78 -13.70
N PHE A 64 9.93 -4.40 -13.15
CA PHE A 64 8.76 -3.73 -12.62
C PHE A 64 8.72 -3.87 -11.09
N ARG A 65 8.55 -2.76 -10.38
CA ARG A 65 8.47 -2.75 -8.92
C ARG A 65 7.21 -2.01 -8.47
N PRO A 66 6.16 -2.71 -8.03
CA PRO A 66 5.03 -2.08 -7.35
C PRO A 66 5.49 -1.48 -6.01
N VAL A 67 5.28 -0.18 -5.82
CA VAL A 67 5.66 0.54 -4.59
C VAL A 67 4.42 1.15 -3.95
N MET A 68 4.21 0.84 -2.68
CA MET A 68 3.15 1.33 -1.81
C MET A 68 3.70 1.72 -0.45
N CYS A 69 2.85 2.16 0.48
CA CYS A 69 3.28 2.36 1.86
C CYS A 69 3.89 1.07 2.41
N GLN A 70 5.13 1.18 2.91
CA GLN A 70 5.88 0.04 3.41
C GLN A 70 5.43 -0.40 4.82
N GLN A 71 4.48 0.30 5.43
CA GLN A 71 3.95 -0.01 6.77
C GLN A 71 5.06 -0.23 7.80
N CYS A 72 6.05 0.66 7.78
CA CYS A 72 7.28 0.57 8.58
C CYS A 72 7.00 0.44 10.07
N ASP A 73 7.73 -0.42 10.79
CA ASP A 73 7.65 -0.50 12.26
C ASP A 73 8.37 0.70 12.92
N ALA A 74 9.49 1.16 12.34
CA ALA A 74 10.16 2.41 12.74
C ALA A 74 9.79 3.53 11.75
N ALA A 75 8.52 3.96 11.75
CA ALA A 75 7.97 4.85 10.74
C ALA A 75 8.34 6.32 10.96
N PRO A 76 9.21 6.94 10.15
CA PRO A 76 9.64 8.34 10.34
C PRO A 76 8.51 9.35 10.13
N CYS A 77 7.42 8.94 9.51
CA CYS A 77 6.23 9.77 9.29
C CYS A 77 5.34 9.95 10.54
N GLU A 78 5.57 9.20 11.61
CA GLU A 78 4.76 9.28 12.83
C GLU A 78 5.23 10.39 13.77
N PRO A 79 6.52 10.45 14.17
CA PRO A 79 6.98 11.46 15.14
C PRO A 79 6.87 12.89 14.62
N VAL A 80 6.80 13.09 13.30
CA VAL A 80 6.67 14.41 12.68
C VAL A 80 5.22 14.88 12.53
N CYS A 81 4.24 14.05 12.89
CA CYS A 81 2.82 14.41 12.79
C CYS A 81 2.38 15.17 14.06
N PRO A 82 2.07 16.49 13.96
CA PRO A 82 1.76 17.31 15.14
C PRO A 82 0.43 16.95 15.81
N THR A 83 -0.46 16.26 15.10
CA THR A 83 -1.80 15.90 15.58
C THR A 83 -1.95 14.41 15.85
N TYR A 84 -0.86 13.63 15.75
CA TYR A 84 -0.92 12.18 15.87
C TYR A 84 -1.93 11.51 14.92
N ALA A 85 -2.14 12.14 13.75
CA ALA A 85 -2.95 11.56 12.68
C ALA A 85 -2.29 10.34 12.03
N SER A 86 -0.95 10.28 12.09
CA SER A 86 -0.14 9.14 11.64
C SER A 86 0.39 8.42 12.86
N HIS A 87 0.03 7.16 13.06
CA HIS A 87 0.40 6.37 14.23
C HIS A 87 0.35 4.87 13.94
N HIS A 88 0.98 4.05 14.79
CA HIS A 88 0.84 2.60 14.75
C HIS A 88 -0.46 2.14 15.44
N THR A 89 -1.10 1.14 14.84
CA THR A 89 -2.13 0.35 15.48
C THR A 89 -1.51 -0.82 16.26
N GLU A 90 -2.30 -1.47 17.12
CA GLU A 90 -1.87 -2.67 17.85
C GLU A 90 -1.49 -3.84 16.92
N GLU A 91 -2.01 -3.87 15.69
CA GLU A 91 -1.69 -4.85 14.65
C GLU A 91 -0.53 -4.41 13.75
N GLY A 92 0.22 -3.41 14.16
CA GLY A 92 1.39 -2.93 13.45
C GLY A 92 1.11 -2.15 12.16
N LEU A 93 -0.13 -1.75 11.88
CA LEU A 93 -0.41 -0.90 10.74
C LEU A 93 -0.01 0.54 11.03
N ASN A 94 0.71 1.16 10.11
CA ASN A 94 0.89 2.61 10.12
C ASN A 94 -0.40 3.26 9.63
N ALA A 95 -1.26 3.68 10.55
CA ALA A 95 -2.56 4.26 10.26
C ALA A 95 -2.45 5.75 9.85
N GLN A 96 -3.50 6.23 9.21
CA GLN A 96 -3.71 7.64 8.92
C GLN A 96 -5.16 8.00 9.25
N VAL A 97 -5.35 8.80 10.30
CA VAL A 97 -6.67 9.29 10.71
C VAL A 97 -6.94 10.62 10.03
N TYR A 98 -7.80 10.61 9.02
CA TYR A 98 -8.03 11.78 8.17
C TYR A 98 -8.61 12.96 8.95
N ASN A 99 -9.54 12.72 9.89
CA ASN A 99 -10.17 13.77 10.71
C ASN A 99 -9.21 14.47 11.68
N ARG A 100 -8.05 13.89 11.98
CA ARG A 100 -6.99 14.53 12.77
C ARG A 100 -5.97 15.27 11.91
N CYS A 101 -5.96 15.01 10.59
CA CYS A 101 -4.95 15.55 9.70
C CYS A 101 -5.20 17.03 9.43
N ILE A 102 -4.27 17.90 9.81
CA ILE A 102 -4.30 19.34 9.53
C ILE A 102 -3.44 19.76 8.33
N GLY A 103 -2.90 18.79 7.58
CA GLY A 103 -2.27 19.05 6.30
C GLY A 103 -0.86 19.65 6.32
N THR A 104 -0.12 19.56 7.42
CA THR A 104 1.26 20.08 7.52
C THR A 104 2.25 19.44 6.54
N ARG A 105 1.95 18.24 6.03
CA ARG A 105 2.74 17.46 5.07
C ARG A 105 4.10 17.00 5.55
N TYR A 106 4.48 17.23 6.80
CA TYR A 106 5.76 16.75 7.34
C TYR A 106 5.92 15.23 7.21
N CYS A 107 4.82 14.47 7.37
CA CYS A 107 4.83 13.03 7.16
C CYS A 107 5.10 12.61 5.70
N ALA A 108 4.74 13.43 4.71
CA ALA A 108 5.06 13.18 3.30
C ALA A 108 6.54 13.46 3.03
N ASN A 109 7.10 14.52 3.61
CA ASN A 109 8.51 14.87 3.50
C ASN A 109 9.42 13.87 4.22
N ALA A 110 8.98 13.34 5.37
CA ALA A 110 9.73 12.36 6.14
C ALA A 110 9.68 10.94 5.56
N CYS A 111 8.77 10.67 4.61
CA CYS A 111 8.64 9.35 4.01
C CYS A 111 9.69 9.12 2.92
N PRO A 112 10.69 8.23 3.09
CA PRO A 112 11.74 8.03 2.09
C PRO A 112 11.21 7.33 0.82
N TYR A 113 10.03 6.71 0.90
CA TYR A 113 9.40 5.97 -0.20
C TYR A 113 8.50 6.84 -1.09
N ASN A 114 8.25 8.11 -0.72
CA ASN A 114 7.34 9.02 -1.44
C ASN A 114 5.96 8.43 -1.69
N VAL A 115 5.33 7.84 -0.66
CA VAL A 115 4.05 7.13 -0.74
C VAL A 115 2.96 7.76 0.14
N ARG A 116 3.12 9.03 0.48
CA ARG A 116 2.13 9.84 1.19
C ARG A 116 1.76 11.03 0.33
N PHE A 117 0.47 11.15 0.05
CA PHE A 117 -0.08 12.08 -0.94
C PHE A 117 -0.98 13.09 -0.28
N PHE A 118 -0.75 14.37 -0.55
CA PHE A 118 -1.59 15.46 -0.05
C PHE A 118 -2.69 15.77 -1.04
N ASN A 119 -3.90 15.94 -0.54
CA ASN A 119 -5.06 16.34 -1.32
C ASN A 119 -5.07 17.86 -1.54
N PHE A 120 -4.70 18.30 -2.76
CA PHE A 120 -4.69 19.69 -3.17
C PHE A 120 -6.04 20.22 -3.67
N GLY A 121 -7.06 19.40 -3.73
CA GLY A 121 -8.39 19.77 -4.20
C GLY A 121 -9.44 18.75 -3.76
N ASN A 122 -10.70 19.19 -3.74
CA ASN A 122 -11.80 18.30 -3.45
C ASN A 122 -11.91 17.21 -4.53
N PRO A 123 -12.24 15.98 -4.16
CA PRO A 123 -12.48 14.91 -5.11
C PRO A 123 -13.75 15.19 -5.92
N VAL A 124 -13.65 15.03 -7.22
CA VAL A 124 -14.78 15.10 -8.13
C VAL A 124 -14.70 13.88 -9.04
N TRP A 125 -15.82 13.20 -9.22
CA TRP A 125 -15.98 12.13 -10.18
C TRP A 125 -17.06 12.51 -11.18
N ASP A 126 -16.68 12.53 -12.45
CA ASP A 126 -17.65 12.71 -13.54
C ASP A 126 -18.51 11.45 -13.69
N ARG A 127 -19.78 11.61 -14.08
CA ARG A 127 -20.63 10.46 -14.35
C ARG A 127 -20.07 9.64 -15.53
N PRO A 128 -20.05 8.29 -15.41
CA PRO A 128 -20.62 7.44 -14.34
C PRO A 128 -19.61 7.02 -13.27
N LEU A 129 -18.45 7.69 -13.13
CA LEU A 129 -17.34 7.27 -12.25
C LEU A 129 -17.65 7.41 -10.75
N GLU A 130 -18.71 8.11 -10.38
CA GLU A 130 -19.18 8.15 -9.00
C GLU A 130 -19.90 6.87 -8.56
N LEU A 131 -20.42 6.07 -9.52
CA LEU A 131 -21.20 4.87 -9.23
C LEU A 131 -20.39 3.74 -8.56
N PRO A 132 -19.12 3.49 -8.93
CA PRO A 132 -18.31 2.45 -8.28
C PRO A 132 -17.63 2.90 -6.99
N LEU A 133 -17.98 4.04 -6.40
CA LEU A 133 -17.39 4.45 -5.12
C LEU A 133 -17.74 3.44 -4.02
N ASN A 134 -16.71 3.03 -3.29
CA ASN A 134 -16.84 2.07 -2.19
C ASN A 134 -17.48 2.77 -0.97
N PRO A 135 -18.66 2.33 -0.50
CA PRO A 135 -19.33 2.94 0.65
C PRO A 135 -18.58 2.71 1.98
N ASP A 136 -17.73 1.68 2.07
CA ASP A 136 -16.97 1.36 3.27
C ASP A 136 -15.70 2.20 3.43
N VAL A 137 -15.41 3.05 2.45
CA VAL A 137 -14.19 3.87 2.44
C VAL A 137 -14.56 5.34 2.33
N SER A 138 -14.16 6.14 3.32
CA SER A 138 -14.41 7.58 3.30
C SER A 138 -13.72 8.24 2.10
N VAL A 139 -14.40 9.21 1.49
CA VAL A 139 -13.81 10.13 0.54
C VAL A 139 -12.99 11.17 1.32
N ARG A 140 -11.74 11.41 0.90
CA ARG A 140 -10.86 12.37 1.58
C ARG A 140 -10.97 13.73 0.90
N GLU A 141 -11.22 14.74 1.70
CA GLU A 141 -11.33 16.13 1.25
C GLU A 141 -9.96 16.79 1.01
N VAL A 142 -9.98 18.01 0.49
CA VAL A 142 -8.79 18.86 0.39
C VAL A 142 -8.16 19.10 1.76
N GLY A 143 -6.82 19.15 1.81
CA GLY A 143 -6.09 19.51 3.04
C GLY A 143 -5.62 18.32 3.87
N VAL A 144 -5.95 17.07 3.52
CA VAL A 144 -5.48 15.89 4.23
C VAL A 144 -4.42 15.13 3.44
N VAL A 145 -3.57 14.38 4.15
CA VAL A 145 -2.63 13.42 3.56
C VAL A 145 -3.24 12.04 3.57
N GLU A 146 -3.12 11.33 2.46
CA GLU A 146 -3.60 9.96 2.32
C GLU A 146 -2.49 9.00 1.84
N LYS A 147 -2.65 7.71 2.09
CA LYS A 147 -1.69 6.66 1.74
C LYS A 147 -2.33 5.28 1.75
N CYS A 148 -1.62 4.28 1.24
CA CYS A 148 -2.04 2.87 1.35
C CYS A 148 -2.24 2.44 2.82
N THR A 149 -3.40 1.84 3.10
CA THR A 149 -3.81 1.32 4.42
C THR A 149 -3.78 -0.21 4.50
N PHE A 150 -3.26 -0.90 3.47
CA PHE A 150 -3.45 -2.34 3.24
C PHE A 150 -4.93 -2.73 3.13
N CYS A 151 -5.79 -1.82 2.66
CA CYS A 151 -7.24 -1.98 2.60
C CYS A 151 -7.81 -2.35 3.98
N VAL A 152 -7.59 -1.49 4.99
CA VAL A 152 -7.99 -1.73 6.38
C VAL A 152 -9.47 -2.12 6.53
N GLN A 153 -10.36 -1.61 5.66
CA GLN A 153 -11.76 -2.00 5.60
C GLN A 153 -11.93 -3.50 5.33
N ARG A 154 -11.11 -4.08 4.45
CA ARG A 154 -11.13 -5.52 4.16
C ARG A 154 -10.55 -6.35 5.31
N ILE A 155 -9.51 -5.84 5.98
CA ILE A 155 -8.96 -6.46 7.19
C ILE A 155 -10.05 -6.52 8.26
N THR A 156 -10.73 -5.41 8.51
CA THR A 156 -11.81 -5.32 9.50
C THR A 156 -12.95 -6.27 9.15
N ALA A 157 -13.44 -6.23 7.90
CA ALA A 157 -14.53 -7.10 7.46
C ALA A 157 -14.20 -8.59 7.61
N GLY A 158 -12.98 -9.02 7.24
CA GLY A 158 -12.57 -10.43 7.40
C GLY A 158 -12.47 -10.85 8.86
N LYS A 159 -11.96 -9.99 9.74
CA LYS A 159 -11.93 -10.25 11.19
C LYS A 159 -13.32 -10.32 11.80
N ASP A 160 -14.21 -9.42 11.42
CA ASP A 160 -15.58 -9.39 11.91
C ASP A 160 -16.36 -10.63 11.46
N GLN A 161 -16.15 -11.07 10.22
CA GLN A 161 -16.74 -12.31 9.72
C GLN A 161 -16.23 -13.53 10.48
N ALA A 162 -14.91 -13.68 10.65
CA ALA A 162 -14.35 -14.81 11.40
C ALA A 162 -14.87 -14.85 12.85
N LYS A 163 -14.95 -13.66 13.49
CA LYS A 163 -15.54 -13.52 14.83
C LYS A 163 -17.02 -13.90 14.88
N ALA A 164 -17.81 -13.48 13.90
CA ALA A 164 -19.24 -13.84 13.82
C ALA A 164 -19.43 -15.35 13.63
N GLU A 165 -18.52 -16.00 12.93
CA GLU A 165 -18.51 -17.45 12.72
C GLU A 165 -17.88 -18.23 13.89
N GLY A 166 -17.39 -17.56 14.93
CA GLY A 166 -16.78 -18.16 16.12
C GLY A 166 -15.48 -18.93 15.85
N ARG A 167 -14.73 -18.52 14.83
CA ARG A 167 -13.47 -19.14 14.41
C ARG A 167 -12.33 -18.13 14.34
N GLU A 168 -11.12 -18.66 14.26
CA GLU A 168 -9.94 -17.86 13.95
C GLU A 168 -9.89 -17.50 12.45
N LEU A 169 -9.20 -16.40 12.15
CA LEU A 169 -8.93 -15.96 10.79
C LEU A 169 -7.92 -16.92 10.14
N ARG A 170 -8.16 -17.30 8.87
CA ARG A 170 -7.29 -18.20 8.12
C ARG A 170 -6.33 -17.41 7.23
N ASP A 171 -5.11 -17.95 7.03
CA ASP A 171 -4.16 -17.36 6.07
C ASP A 171 -4.76 -17.28 4.67
N GLY A 172 -4.50 -16.17 3.97
CA GLY A 172 -5.03 -15.90 2.64
C GLY A 172 -6.51 -15.54 2.54
N GLU A 173 -7.26 -15.49 3.66
CA GLU A 173 -8.66 -15.11 3.68
C GLU A 173 -8.85 -13.61 3.41
N ILE A 174 -8.00 -12.77 3.99
CA ILE A 174 -7.99 -11.34 3.71
C ILE A 174 -7.14 -11.05 2.48
N LYS A 175 -7.75 -10.46 1.46
CA LYS A 175 -7.05 -10.05 0.23
C LYS A 175 -7.28 -8.56 -0.04
N PRO A 176 -6.27 -7.70 0.20
CA PRO A 176 -6.28 -6.33 -0.31
C PRO A 176 -6.60 -6.29 -1.81
N ALA A 177 -7.18 -5.19 -2.30
CA ALA A 177 -7.62 -5.09 -3.70
C ALA A 177 -6.48 -5.36 -4.70
N CYS A 178 -5.27 -4.88 -4.40
CA CYS A 178 -4.09 -5.11 -5.25
C CYS A 178 -3.64 -6.59 -5.29
N VAL A 179 -3.86 -7.34 -4.21
CA VAL A 179 -3.60 -8.79 -4.18
C VAL A 179 -4.64 -9.53 -5.01
N GLN A 180 -5.91 -9.23 -4.78
CA GLN A 180 -7.02 -9.89 -5.47
C GLN A 180 -6.98 -9.68 -6.99
N SER A 181 -6.55 -8.49 -7.45
CA SER A 181 -6.52 -8.14 -8.87
C SER A 181 -5.25 -8.54 -9.60
N CYS A 182 -4.23 -9.07 -8.90
CA CYS A 182 -2.96 -9.42 -9.52
C CYS A 182 -3.08 -10.70 -10.37
N PRO A 183 -2.99 -10.62 -11.72
CA PRO A 183 -3.23 -11.76 -12.58
C PRO A 183 -2.15 -12.85 -12.47
N THR A 184 -0.95 -12.46 -12.04
CA THR A 184 0.19 -13.38 -11.88
C THR A 184 0.38 -13.84 -10.43
N SER A 185 -0.48 -13.40 -9.50
CA SER A 185 -0.34 -13.64 -8.06
C SER A 185 1.07 -13.26 -7.54
N ALA A 186 1.60 -12.16 -8.07
CA ALA A 186 2.92 -11.64 -7.66
C ALA A 186 2.89 -10.99 -6.27
N ILE A 187 1.71 -10.63 -5.76
CA ILE A 187 1.55 -9.95 -4.47
C ILE A 187 0.86 -10.89 -3.50
N VAL A 188 1.47 -11.13 -2.34
CA VAL A 188 0.92 -11.94 -1.24
C VAL A 188 0.79 -11.07 0.01
N PHE A 189 -0.30 -11.24 0.75
CA PHE A 189 -0.60 -10.50 1.97
C PHE A 189 -1.01 -11.48 3.08
N GLY A 190 -0.62 -11.21 4.32
CA GLY A 190 -0.98 -12.04 5.46
C GLY A 190 -0.35 -11.57 6.77
N ASP A 191 -0.39 -12.45 7.76
CA ASP A 191 0.14 -12.21 9.10
C ASP A 191 1.60 -12.65 9.20
N LEU A 192 2.52 -11.73 9.47
CA LEU A 192 3.94 -12.00 9.70
C LEU A 192 4.22 -12.68 11.06
N ASN A 193 3.27 -12.63 12.01
CA ASN A 193 3.39 -13.33 13.28
C ASN A 193 3.04 -14.81 13.18
N ASP A 194 2.30 -15.21 12.15
CA ASP A 194 2.06 -16.61 11.85
C ASP A 194 3.24 -17.18 11.05
N PRO A 195 4.08 -18.08 11.62
CA PRO A 195 5.24 -18.63 10.93
C PRO A 195 4.87 -19.51 9.73
N GLU A 196 3.65 -20.07 9.72
CA GLU A 196 3.14 -20.93 8.64
C GLU A 196 2.44 -20.15 7.53
N SER A 197 2.14 -18.88 7.73
CA SER A 197 1.53 -18.04 6.69
C SER A 197 2.43 -17.94 5.46
N GLU A 198 1.80 -17.84 4.28
CA GLU A 198 2.51 -17.71 3.01
C GLU A 198 3.41 -16.46 3.00
N VAL A 199 2.89 -15.32 3.49
CA VAL A 199 3.67 -14.07 3.54
C VAL A 199 4.89 -14.19 4.45
N SER A 200 4.78 -14.87 5.60
CA SER A 200 5.87 -15.07 6.55
C SER A 200 6.96 -15.97 5.97
N ARG A 201 6.59 -17.07 5.30
CA ARG A 201 7.54 -17.95 4.61
C ARG A 201 8.29 -17.24 3.48
N LEU A 202 7.54 -16.49 2.64
CA LEU A 202 8.13 -15.74 1.53
C LEU A 202 9.04 -14.60 2.02
N SER A 203 8.66 -13.90 3.10
CA SER A 203 9.47 -12.79 3.65
C SER A 203 10.83 -13.24 4.18
N ARG A 204 10.98 -14.52 4.54
CA ARG A 204 12.24 -15.15 5.01
C ARG A 204 13.04 -15.81 3.89
N SER A 205 12.56 -15.76 2.65
CA SER A 205 13.27 -16.30 1.49
C SER A 205 14.60 -15.62 1.27
N SER A 206 15.62 -16.36 0.82
CA SER A 206 16.92 -15.79 0.39
C SER A 206 16.79 -14.80 -0.76
N ARG A 207 15.69 -14.86 -1.54
CA ARG A 207 15.35 -13.88 -2.59
C ARG A 207 14.77 -12.57 -2.03
N GLY A 208 14.50 -12.52 -0.71
CA GLY A 208 13.82 -11.39 -0.07
C GLY A 208 14.74 -10.21 0.19
N SER A 209 14.29 -9.02 -0.20
CA SER A 209 14.97 -7.75 0.09
C SER A 209 13.96 -6.71 0.57
N LYS A 210 14.44 -5.72 1.30
CA LYS A 210 13.65 -4.57 1.74
C LYS A 210 14.03 -3.33 0.95
N LEU A 211 13.06 -2.48 0.66
CA LEU A 211 13.31 -1.21 -0.03
C LEU A 211 13.95 -0.23 0.96
N LEU A 212 15.12 0.34 0.61
CA LEU A 212 15.87 1.30 1.44
C LEU A 212 16.09 0.78 2.88
N ASP A 213 16.54 -0.47 3.00
CA ASP A 213 16.75 -1.14 4.30
C ASP A 213 17.81 -0.45 5.17
N ASP A 214 18.80 0.17 4.52
CA ASP A 214 19.86 0.98 5.11
C ASP A 214 19.36 2.18 5.94
N LEU A 215 18.12 2.64 5.69
CA LEU A 215 17.50 3.72 6.45
C LEU A 215 16.90 3.28 7.79
N GLY A 216 16.90 1.98 8.10
CA GLY A 216 16.46 1.44 9.39
C GLY A 216 14.96 1.62 9.69
N THR A 217 14.13 1.88 8.68
CA THR A 217 12.69 2.11 8.86
C THR A 217 11.89 0.85 9.14
N GLN A 218 12.50 -0.34 9.05
CA GLN A 218 11.89 -1.66 9.28
C GLN A 218 10.61 -1.89 8.46
N PRO A 219 10.68 -1.89 7.11
CA PRO A 219 9.51 -2.07 6.26
C PRO A 219 8.92 -3.47 6.37
N LYS A 220 7.58 -3.57 6.29
CA LYS A 220 6.81 -4.84 6.29
C LYS A 220 6.44 -5.31 4.88
N VAL A 221 6.92 -4.64 3.85
CA VAL A 221 6.85 -5.13 2.46
C VAL A 221 8.19 -5.72 2.09
N THR A 222 8.19 -6.98 1.64
CA THR A 222 9.39 -7.68 1.16
C THR A 222 9.28 -7.86 -0.34
N TYR A 223 10.35 -7.57 -1.05
CA TYR A 223 10.44 -7.78 -2.49
C TYR A 223 11.28 -9.02 -2.77
N LEU A 224 10.74 -9.95 -3.57
CA LEU A 224 11.44 -11.17 -3.99
C LEU A 224 11.97 -10.95 -5.39
N GLN A 225 13.26 -11.19 -5.58
CA GLN A 225 13.94 -11.03 -6.85
C GLN A 225 15.01 -12.11 -7.00
N LYS A 226 15.17 -12.67 -8.21
CA LYS A 226 16.35 -13.51 -8.51
C LYS A 226 17.60 -12.66 -8.51
N GLU A 227 18.66 -13.22 -7.93
CA GLU A 227 20.02 -12.75 -8.20
C GLU A 227 20.38 -13.21 -9.62
N TYR A 228 20.85 -12.29 -10.44
CA TYR A 228 21.34 -12.56 -11.80
C TYR A 228 22.86 -12.45 -11.82
#